data_2533ec6cb696cb8602c805b29e12f6ca
#
_entry.id   2533ec6cb696cb8602c805b29e12f6ca
#
_cell.length_a   1.000
_cell.length_b   1.000
_cell.length_c   1.000
_cell.angle_alpha   90.00
_cell.angle_beta   90.00
_cell.angle_gamma   90.00
#
_symmetry.space_group_name_H-M   'P 1'
#
loop_
_entity.id
_entity.type
_entity.pdbx_description
1 polymer ?
#
loop_
_entity_poly.entity_id
_entity_poly.type
_entity_poly.pdbx_seq_one_letter_code
_entity_poly.pdbx_strand_id
1 'polypeptide(L)'
;MRTLLHFFLVLITMTTFFSCDNSDDAMMTPDTNVTGPDLMAYGLTGMNELVSFNANNPKTFASKTAVTGIPAGEKLMSIDFRPATGELYALSNASKLYIINTSSASARIVSSTAFTPAISGSIASIDFNPTVDRIRLVSNSGQNLRLHPETGAVASTDTNTSATGITGVAYTNSKAGASSTVLYDIDPVAGKLFKQDPPNNGTLVEVGNLGATFSGQAAFDIKYDNSTALVALSDKLHILDLNSGKTTFIGTLQQAIIDIAIPTEAVAYAIDSSNNLQIFNPNNPMPVSKTVTGLQTGENILGIDFRPLNGQLYALGSSSRMYTINLGTGAATAVGSSPFAILLTGTDFGFDFNPMVDKIRVVSNSGQNLRLDPVTGGITAADTTITPVTAMISAAAYANNFTGTTATTLFVIDHNTDKLYQQTPPNNGTLVETGSLGINMTNANGFDIGSASQKAYLMATVGTSTKLYTVNTTSGAATAVSDFPNAVKAFAVGLGF
;
A
#
# COMPACT_ATOMS: atom_id res chain seq x y z
N MET A 1 -68.27 -11.10 89.73
CA MET A 1 -66.89 -10.80 90.10
C MET A 1 -65.95 -11.63 89.21
N ARG A 2 -65.06 -10.96 88.44
CA ARG A 2 -64.02 -11.46 87.60
C ARG A 2 -64.41 -12.09 86.24
N THR A 3 -64.46 -11.27 85.27
CA THR A 3 -64.48 -11.48 83.83
C THR A 3 -63.17 -12.11 83.34
N LEU A 4 -63.21 -13.18 82.55
CA LEU A 4 -62.10 -13.73 81.83
C LEU A 4 -62.30 -13.40 80.33
N LEU A 5 -61.36 -12.62 79.83
CA LEU A 5 -61.32 -12.20 78.42
C LEU A 5 -60.54 -13.24 77.61
N HIS A 6 -61.21 -13.92 76.66
CA HIS A 6 -60.52 -14.81 75.70
C HIS A 6 -60.11 -14.08 74.44
N PHE A 7 -58.81 -14.00 74.19
CA PHE A 7 -58.26 -13.52 72.92
C PHE A 7 -58.31 -14.66 71.89
N PHE A 8 -59.07 -14.47 70.83
CA PHE A 8 -58.95 -15.31 69.63
C PHE A 8 -57.88 -14.77 68.70
N LEU A 9 -56.81 -15.59 68.49
CA LEU A 9 -55.78 -15.32 67.56
C LEU A 9 -56.18 -15.88 66.16
N VAL A 10 -56.56 -15.01 65.23
CA VAL A 10 -56.83 -15.42 63.86
C VAL A 10 -55.50 -15.46 63.06
N LEU A 11 -55.07 -16.66 62.67
CA LEU A 11 -53.91 -16.90 61.83
C LEU A 11 -54.29 -16.75 60.41
N ILE A 12 -53.91 -15.61 59.76
CA ILE A 12 -54.05 -15.40 58.35
C ILE A 12 -52.88 -16.02 57.62
N THR A 13 -53.07 -17.14 56.91
CA THR A 13 -52.10 -17.75 55.99
C THR A 13 -52.13 -17.00 54.72
N MET A 14 -51.05 -16.24 54.47
CA MET A 14 -50.83 -15.54 53.22
C MET A 14 -50.19 -16.54 52.23
N THR A 15 -50.92 -17.08 51.30
CA THR A 15 -50.41 -17.88 50.15
C THR A 15 -49.84 -16.93 49.11
N THR A 16 -48.51 -16.86 49.03
CA THR A 16 -47.82 -16.20 47.95
C THR A 16 -47.85 -17.10 46.72
N PHE A 17 -48.59 -16.68 45.70
CA PHE A 17 -48.44 -17.24 44.35
C PHE A 17 -47.09 -16.77 43.73
N PHE A 18 -46.15 -17.68 43.57
CA PHE A 18 -45.01 -17.47 42.73
C PHE A 18 -45.50 -17.61 41.25
N SER A 19 -45.69 -16.49 40.57
CA SER A 19 -45.74 -16.46 39.11
C SER A 19 -44.34 -16.69 38.60
N CYS A 20 -44.07 -17.85 38.01
CA CYS A 20 -42.89 -18.01 37.13
C CYS A 20 -43.12 -17.21 35.88
N ASP A 21 -42.61 -16.00 35.85
CA ASP A 21 -42.40 -15.27 34.63
C ASP A 21 -41.13 -15.86 33.98
N ASN A 22 -41.32 -16.71 32.95
CA ASN A 22 -40.26 -17.15 32.06
C ASN A 22 -39.96 -16.00 31.08
N SER A 23 -39.40 -14.92 31.59
CA SER A 23 -38.61 -14.05 30.76
C SER A 23 -37.24 -14.74 30.60
N ASP A 24 -37.01 -15.35 29.45
CA ASP A 24 -35.69 -15.63 28.93
C ASP A 24 -34.97 -14.29 28.69
N ASP A 25 -34.67 -13.57 29.76
CA ASP A 25 -33.58 -12.59 29.77
C ASP A 25 -32.29 -13.40 29.60
N ALA A 26 -31.93 -13.62 28.36
CA ALA A 26 -30.58 -13.96 28.03
C ALA A 26 -29.70 -12.92 28.73
N MET A 27 -29.07 -13.35 29.85
CA MET A 27 -28.03 -12.57 30.51
C MET A 27 -27.03 -12.20 29.42
N MET A 28 -27.11 -10.93 28.97
CA MET A 28 -25.99 -10.31 28.27
C MET A 28 -24.81 -10.43 29.21
N THR A 29 -23.94 -11.39 28.94
CA THR A 29 -22.62 -11.39 29.54
C THR A 29 -22.04 -10.00 29.33
N PRO A 30 -21.54 -9.32 30.38
CA PRO A 30 -20.91 -8.03 30.20
C PRO A 30 -19.85 -8.21 29.11
N ASP A 31 -19.94 -7.43 28.04
CA ASP A 31 -18.89 -7.31 27.04
C ASP A 31 -17.60 -6.98 27.78
N THR A 32 -16.79 -8.00 28.02
CA THR A 32 -15.46 -7.79 28.59
C THR A 32 -14.69 -7.03 27.51
N ASN A 33 -14.58 -5.71 27.67
CA ASN A 33 -13.81 -4.84 26.78
C ASN A 33 -12.36 -5.36 26.75
N VAL A 34 -12.08 -6.20 25.79
CA VAL A 34 -10.70 -6.56 25.45
C VAL A 34 -10.10 -5.33 24.79
N THR A 35 -9.00 -4.83 25.32
CA THR A 35 -8.28 -3.73 24.69
C THR A 35 -7.73 -4.20 23.34
N GLY A 36 -8.02 -3.46 22.29
CA GLY A 36 -7.46 -3.73 20.95
C GLY A 36 -5.94 -3.58 20.93
N PRO A 37 -5.28 -4.09 19.89
CA PRO A 37 -3.84 -3.93 19.68
C PRO A 37 -3.45 -2.47 19.41
N ASP A 38 -2.20 -2.10 19.72
CA ASP A 38 -1.60 -0.85 19.25
C ASP A 38 -1.35 -0.96 17.75
N LEU A 39 -2.36 -0.63 16.97
CA LEU A 39 -2.39 -0.78 15.52
C LEU A 39 -3.15 0.37 14.89
N MET A 40 -2.45 1.16 14.07
CA MET A 40 -3.07 2.19 13.25
C MET A 40 -3.84 1.55 12.10
N ALA A 41 -5.05 2.04 11.86
CA ALA A 41 -5.88 1.68 10.72
C ALA A 41 -6.55 2.92 10.14
N TYR A 42 -6.91 2.82 8.86
CA TYR A 42 -7.71 3.81 8.15
C TYR A 42 -9.12 3.26 7.94
N GLY A 43 -10.11 4.13 8.03
CA GLY A 43 -11.50 3.78 7.77
C GLY A 43 -12.09 4.68 6.70
N LEU A 44 -12.97 4.13 5.87
CA LEU A 44 -13.79 4.87 4.93
C LEU A 44 -15.18 5.02 5.51
N THR A 45 -15.73 6.26 5.58
CA THR A 45 -17.11 6.47 5.98
C THR A 45 -18.04 6.47 4.76
N GLY A 46 -19.34 6.20 4.97
CA GLY A 46 -20.36 6.31 3.92
C GLY A 46 -20.55 7.73 3.34
N MET A 47 -19.86 8.73 3.89
CA MET A 47 -19.85 10.12 3.41
C MET A 47 -18.60 10.49 2.60
N ASN A 48 -17.80 9.50 2.20
CA ASN A 48 -16.50 9.69 1.55
C ASN A 48 -15.51 10.48 2.44
N GLU A 49 -15.45 10.15 3.72
CA GLU A 49 -14.42 10.69 4.61
C GLU A 49 -13.40 9.59 4.89
N LEU A 50 -12.14 9.94 4.82
CA LEU A 50 -11.04 9.08 5.30
C LEU A 50 -10.80 9.43 6.77
N VAL A 51 -10.86 8.42 7.63
CA VAL A 51 -10.54 8.52 9.04
C VAL A 51 -9.32 7.67 9.37
N SER A 52 -8.54 8.06 10.37
CA SER A 52 -7.50 7.19 10.92
C SER A 52 -7.69 7.05 12.42
N PHE A 53 -7.40 5.87 12.96
CA PHE A 53 -7.56 5.56 14.37
C PHE A 53 -6.58 4.47 14.81
N ASN A 54 -6.38 4.38 16.11
CA ASN A 54 -5.66 3.24 16.69
C ASN A 54 -6.65 2.23 17.25
N ALA A 55 -6.48 0.95 16.92
CA ALA A 55 -7.39 -0.12 17.35
C ALA A 55 -7.45 -0.30 18.88
N ASN A 56 -6.45 0.17 19.63
CA ASN A 56 -6.48 0.18 21.09
C ASN A 56 -7.33 1.33 21.67
N ASN A 57 -7.69 2.33 20.87
CA ASN A 57 -8.54 3.46 21.24
C ASN A 57 -9.49 3.87 20.11
N PRO A 58 -10.40 3.00 19.67
CA PRO A 58 -11.25 3.23 18.51
C PRO A 58 -12.25 4.40 18.68
N LYS A 59 -12.52 4.82 19.91
CA LYS A 59 -13.43 5.94 20.22
C LYS A 59 -12.91 7.30 19.75
N THR A 60 -11.61 7.41 19.41
CA THR A 60 -10.97 8.65 19.02
C THR A 60 -10.32 8.51 17.67
N PHE A 61 -10.78 9.25 16.67
CA PHE A 61 -10.09 9.34 15.40
C PHE A 61 -8.88 10.27 15.52
N ALA A 62 -7.72 9.81 15.07
CA ALA A 62 -6.51 10.62 14.97
C ALA A 62 -6.63 11.67 13.85
N SER A 63 -7.35 11.30 12.76
CA SER A 63 -7.72 12.23 11.68
C SER A 63 -9.12 11.89 11.14
N LYS A 64 -9.79 12.90 10.59
CA LYS A 64 -11.04 12.77 9.85
C LYS A 64 -11.08 13.85 8.78
N THR A 65 -11.03 13.47 7.52
CA THR A 65 -10.93 14.41 6.39
C THR A 65 -11.82 13.94 5.24
N ALA A 66 -12.58 14.84 4.67
CA ALA A 66 -13.36 14.54 3.46
C ALA A 66 -12.42 14.23 2.28
N VAL A 67 -12.70 13.13 1.57
CA VAL A 67 -11.95 12.79 0.37
C VAL A 67 -12.31 13.78 -0.74
N THR A 68 -11.29 14.41 -1.31
CA THR A 68 -11.41 15.35 -2.44
C THR A 68 -10.91 14.71 -3.74
N GLY A 69 -11.17 15.34 -4.88
CA GLY A 69 -10.70 14.83 -6.19
C GLY A 69 -11.59 13.75 -6.81
N ILE A 70 -12.74 13.45 -6.21
CA ILE A 70 -13.75 12.58 -6.80
C ILE A 70 -14.93 13.40 -7.37
N PRO A 71 -15.56 12.98 -8.48
CA PRO A 71 -16.71 13.68 -9.05
C PRO A 71 -17.91 13.80 -8.08
N ALA A 72 -18.66 14.87 -8.17
CA ALA A 72 -19.86 15.07 -7.37
C ALA A 72 -20.87 13.92 -7.61
N GLY A 73 -21.38 13.34 -6.51
CA GLY A 73 -22.31 12.22 -6.53
C GLY A 73 -21.68 10.84 -6.63
N GLU A 74 -20.38 10.73 -6.94
CA GLU A 74 -19.65 9.47 -6.89
C GLU A 74 -19.36 9.08 -5.44
N LYS A 75 -19.50 7.79 -5.12
CA LYS A 75 -19.30 7.24 -3.77
C LYS A 75 -18.16 6.23 -3.79
N LEU A 76 -17.26 6.36 -2.84
CA LEU A 76 -16.28 5.32 -2.55
C LEU A 76 -16.99 4.19 -1.80
N MET A 77 -16.58 2.96 -2.11
CA MET A 77 -17.19 1.73 -1.60
C MET A 77 -16.25 0.92 -0.73
N SER A 78 -14.95 0.95 -1.05
CA SER A 78 -13.93 0.14 -0.39
C SER A 78 -12.56 0.77 -0.53
N ILE A 79 -11.65 0.47 0.39
CA ILE A 79 -10.26 0.93 0.40
C ILE A 79 -9.33 -0.22 0.77
N ASP A 80 -8.12 -0.23 0.19
CA ASP A 80 -7.05 -1.13 0.63
C ASP A 80 -5.67 -0.59 0.27
N PHE A 81 -4.65 -0.95 1.05
CA PHE A 81 -3.26 -0.59 0.77
C PHE A 81 -2.62 -1.59 -0.20
N ARG A 82 -2.04 -1.07 -1.29
CA ARG A 82 -1.25 -1.90 -2.23
C ARG A 82 0.08 -2.30 -1.59
N PRO A 83 0.33 -3.57 -1.29
CA PRO A 83 1.58 -4.01 -0.66
C PRO A 83 2.84 -3.65 -1.45
N ALA A 84 2.74 -3.63 -2.77
CA ALA A 84 3.86 -3.36 -3.66
C ALA A 84 4.35 -1.90 -3.64
N THR A 85 3.50 -0.93 -3.26
CA THR A 85 3.88 0.50 -3.23
C THR A 85 3.56 1.20 -1.92
N GLY A 86 2.70 0.63 -1.07
CA GLY A 86 2.20 1.25 0.16
C GLY A 86 1.14 2.33 -0.06
N GLU A 87 0.68 2.54 -1.29
CA GLU A 87 -0.37 3.52 -1.59
C GLU A 87 -1.76 3.00 -1.23
N LEU A 88 -2.61 3.88 -0.70
CA LEU A 88 -4.01 3.57 -0.39
C LEU A 88 -4.89 3.70 -1.64
N TYR A 89 -5.46 2.60 -2.08
CA TYR A 89 -6.42 2.55 -3.20
C TYR A 89 -7.84 2.63 -2.69
N ALA A 90 -8.73 3.13 -3.54
CA ALA A 90 -10.16 3.15 -3.29
C ALA A 90 -10.96 2.73 -4.53
N LEU A 91 -12.02 1.98 -4.32
CA LEU A 91 -13.00 1.60 -5.32
C LEU A 91 -14.20 2.54 -5.25
N SER A 92 -14.70 3.01 -6.39
CA SER A 92 -15.93 3.80 -6.45
C SER A 92 -17.09 3.04 -7.08
N ASN A 93 -18.31 3.49 -6.77
CA ASN A 93 -19.54 2.98 -7.37
C ASN A 93 -19.68 3.25 -8.88
N ALA A 94 -18.80 4.08 -9.43
CA ALA A 94 -18.69 4.34 -10.86
C ALA A 94 -17.78 3.36 -11.60
N SER A 95 -17.38 2.25 -10.95
CA SER A 95 -16.44 1.25 -11.49
C SER A 95 -15.10 1.86 -11.86
N LYS A 96 -14.54 2.66 -10.96
CA LYS A 96 -13.25 3.32 -11.09
C LYS A 96 -12.39 3.09 -9.86
N LEU A 97 -11.07 3.16 -10.05
CA LEU A 97 -10.09 3.13 -8.98
C LEU A 97 -9.49 4.52 -8.76
N TYR A 98 -9.25 4.84 -7.52
CA TYR A 98 -8.56 6.04 -7.07
C TYR A 98 -7.38 5.66 -6.17
N ILE A 99 -6.39 6.54 -6.07
CA ILE A 99 -5.33 6.46 -5.07
C ILE A 99 -5.48 7.69 -4.18
N ILE A 100 -5.52 7.45 -2.86
CA ILE A 100 -5.78 8.49 -1.86
C ILE A 100 -4.47 8.81 -1.13
N ASN A 101 -4.10 10.08 -1.10
CA ASN A 101 -3.03 10.55 -0.22
C ASN A 101 -3.55 10.53 1.23
N THR A 102 -2.93 9.73 2.08
CA THR A 102 -3.40 9.49 3.47
C THR A 102 -3.28 10.71 4.37
N SER A 103 -2.40 11.66 4.05
CA SER A 103 -2.20 12.88 4.84
C SER A 103 -3.20 13.98 4.49
N SER A 104 -3.56 14.14 3.21
CA SER A 104 -4.45 15.20 2.71
C SER A 104 -5.85 14.74 2.37
N ALA A 105 -6.09 13.43 2.30
CA ALA A 105 -7.29 12.79 1.73
C ALA A 105 -7.60 13.23 0.29
N SER A 106 -6.60 13.70 -0.46
CA SER A 106 -6.76 14.00 -1.88
C SER A 106 -6.69 12.71 -2.69
N ALA A 107 -7.72 12.43 -3.49
CA ALA A 107 -7.78 11.29 -4.38
C ALA A 107 -7.37 11.68 -5.80
N ARG A 108 -6.57 10.84 -6.44
CA ARG A 108 -6.29 10.88 -7.88
C ARG A 108 -6.87 9.64 -8.55
N ILE A 109 -7.44 9.83 -9.73
CA ILE A 109 -8.00 8.73 -10.49
C ILE A 109 -6.89 7.90 -11.14
N VAL A 110 -7.03 6.56 -11.11
CA VAL A 110 -6.13 5.65 -11.84
C VAL A 110 -6.43 5.66 -13.33
N SER A 111 -7.72 5.62 -13.69
CA SER A 111 -8.18 5.72 -15.08
C SER A 111 -9.47 6.53 -15.16
N SER A 112 -9.56 7.44 -16.11
CA SER A 112 -10.77 8.20 -16.37
C SER A 112 -11.90 7.34 -16.93
N THR A 113 -11.57 6.20 -17.54
CA THR A 113 -12.54 5.24 -18.07
C THR A 113 -12.92 4.23 -16.99
N ALA A 114 -14.22 4.02 -16.80
CA ALA A 114 -14.74 2.97 -15.94
C ALA A 114 -14.31 1.59 -16.49
N PHE A 115 -13.99 0.67 -15.60
CA PHE A 115 -13.68 -0.70 -16.02
C PHE A 115 -14.93 -1.47 -16.48
N THR A 116 -14.70 -2.44 -17.35
CA THR A 116 -15.76 -3.31 -17.90
C THR A 116 -15.34 -4.77 -17.72
N PRO A 117 -16.25 -5.67 -17.18
CA PRO A 117 -17.62 -5.38 -16.78
C PRO A 117 -17.68 -4.45 -15.56
N ALA A 118 -18.72 -3.60 -15.51
CA ALA A 118 -18.94 -2.71 -14.37
C ALA A 118 -19.30 -3.50 -13.10
N ILE A 119 -19.20 -2.84 -11.93
CA ILE A 119 -19.63 -3.42 -10.66
C ILE A 119 -21.11 -3.83 -10.76
N SER A 120 -21.39 -5.07 -10.35
CA SER A 120 -22.73 -5.57 -10.13
C SER A 120 -23.01 -5.66 -8.62
N GLY A 121 -24.24 -5.38 -8.21
CA GLY A 121 -24.61 -5.31 -6.80
C GLY A 121 -24.49 -3.89 -6.22
N SER A 122 -24.88 -3.74 -4.96
CA SER A 122 -24.90 -2.47 -4.24
C SER A 122 -23.70 -2.26 -3.31
N ILE A 123 -22.97 -3.34 -2.99
CA ILE A 123 -21.78 -3.35 -2.15
C ILE A 123 -20.69 -4.15 -2.87
N ALA A 124 -19.49 -3.63 -2.89
CA ALA A 124 -18.30 -4.33 -3.37
C ALA A 124 -17.11 -3.99 -2.48
N SER A 125 -16.30 -4.99 -2.19
CA SER A 125 -15.06 -4.86 -1.43
C SER A 125 -13.87 -5.20 -2.31
N ILE A 126 -12.75 -4.54 -2.07
CA ILE A 126 -11.47 -4.82 -2.73
C ILE A 126 -10.41 -5.19 -1.71
N ASP A 127 -9.46 -6.01 -2.16
CA ASP A 127 -8.23 -6.28 -1.43
C ASP A 127 -7.10 -6.69 -2.39
N PHE A 128 -5.87 -6.36 -2.06
CA PHE A 128 -4.72 -6.69 -2.88
C PHE A 128 -4.23 -8.11 -2.65
N ASN A 129 -4.17 -8.90 -3.71
CA ASN A 129 -3.43 -10.16 -3.70
C ASN A 129 -1.92 -9.87 -3.75
N PRO A 130 -1.16 -10.07 -2.66
CA PRO A 130 0.25 -9.67 -2.57
C PRO A 130 1.18 -10.54 -3.42
N THR A 131 0.73 -11.74 -3.86
CA THR A 131 1.58 -12.66 -4.62
C THR A 131 1.65 -12.31 -6.11
N VAL A 132 0.62 -11.65 -6.64
CA VAL A 132 0.49 -11.33 -8.07
C VAL A 132 0.26 -9.84 -8.35
N ASP A 133 0.20 -9.02 -7.29
CA ASP A 133 -0.04 -7.58 -7.37
C ASP A 133 -1.28 -7.25 -8.24
N ARG A 134 -2.41 -7.80 -7.82
CA ARG A 134 -3.73 -7.57 -8.45
C ARG A 134 -4.76 -7.26 -7.38
N ILE A 135 -5.69 -6.39 -7.70
CA ILE A 135 -6.83 -6.12 -6.85
C ILE A 135 -7.87 -7.19 -7.08
N ARG A 136 -8.29 -7.89 -6.03
CA ARG A 136 -9.50 -8.69 -5.98
C ARG A 136 -10.68 -7.77 -5.74
N LEU A 137 -11.74 -7.90 -6.50
CA LEU A 137 -13.04 -7.29 -6.25
C LEU A 137 -14.07 -8.38 -6.09
N VAL A 138 -14.77 -8.39 -4.98
CA VAL A 138 -15.95 -9.24 -4.75
C VAL A 138 -17.13 -8.35 -4.40
N SER A 139 -18.29 -8.62 -4.99
CA SER A 139 -19.51 -7.88 -4.69
C SER A 139 -20.57 -8.75 -3.99
N ASN A 140 -21.52 -8.09 -3.35
CA ASN A 140 -22.64 -8.78 -2.68
C ASN A 140 -23.58 -9.51 -3.65
N SER A 141 -23.43 -9.32 -4.95
CA SER A 141 -24.12 -10.11 -5.98
C SER A 141 -23.36 -11.38 -6.42
N GLY A 142 -22.17 -11.57 -5.86
CA GLY A 142 -21.28 -12.69 -6.20
C GLY A 142 -20.30 -12.39 -7.33
N GLN A 143 -20.25 -11.19 -7.89
CA GLN A 143 -19.28 -10.82 -8.92
C GLN A 143 -17.86 -10.95 -8.35
N ASN A 144 -16.93 -11.51 -9.14
CA ASN A 144 -15.57 -11.82 -8.76
C ASN A 144 -14.61 -11.39 -9.87
N LEU A 145 -13.87 -10.30 -9.66
CA LEU A 145 -12.98 -9.69 -10.64
C LEU A 145 -11.56 -9.59 -10.12
N ARG A 146 -10.60 -9.54 -11.04
CA ARG A 146 -9.24 -9.08 -10.78
C ARG A 146 -8.96 -7.83 -11.60
N LEU A 147 -8.41 -6.79 -10.95
CA LEU A 147 -8.10 -5.51 -11.60
C LEU A 147 -6.60 -5.25 -11.61
N HIS A 148 -6.14 -4.50 -12.62
CA HIS A 148 -4.78 -3.98 -12.71
C HIS A 148 -4.67 -2.69 -11.87
N PRO A 149 -3.76 -2.60 -10.90
CA PRO A 149 -3.63 -1.40 -10.09
C PRO A 149 -3.14 -0.18 -10.90
N GLU A 150 -2.26 -0.36 -11.89
CA GLU A 150 -1.66 0.73 -12.66
C GLU A 150 -2.60 1.31 -13.72
N THR A 151 -3.57 0.53 -14.20
CA THR A 151 -4.46 0.93 -15.30
C THR A 151 -5.93 1.01 -14.93
N GLY A 152 -6.32 0.43 -13.79
CA GLY A 152 -7.71 0.29 -13.37
C GLY A 152 -8.54 -0.68 -14.24
N ALA A 153 -7.93 -1.34 -15.22
CA ALA A 153 -8.65 -2.25 -16.11
C ALA A 153 -8.90 -3.61 -15.46
N VAL A 154 -9.94 -4.33 -15.91
CA VAL A 154 -10.18 -5.72 -15.53
C VAL A 154 -9.08 -6.60 -16.14
N ALA A 155 -8.33 -7.27 -15.28
CA ALA A 155 -7.33 -8.26 -15.68
C ALA A 155 -7.98 -9.62 -15.97
N SER A 156 -9.04 -9.96 -15.23
CA SER A 156 -9.82 -11.18 -15.41
C SER A 156 -11.20 -11.05 -14.79
N THR A 157 -12.20 -11.59 -15.47
CA THR A 157 -13.50 -11.90 -14.88
C THR A 157 -13.45 -13.37 -14.46
N ASP A 158 -13.43 -13.59 -13.16
CA ASP A 158 -13.36 -14.92 -12.57
C ASP A 158 -14.78 -15.50 -12.35
N THR A 159 -14.89 -16.77 -11.97
CA THR A 159 -16.18 -17.39 -11.66
C THR A 159 -16.79 -16.67 -10.45
N ASN A 160 -18.08 -16.37 -10.50
CA ASN A 160 -18.82 -15.78 -9.40
C ASN A 160 -18.66 -16.60 -8.12
N THR A 161 -18.73 -15.95 -6.97
CA THR A 161 -18.74 -16.65 -5.68
C THR A 161 -19.91 -17.61 -5.59
N SER A 162 -19.69 -18.76 -4.93
CA SER A 162 -20.68 -19.84 -4.81
C SER A 162 -21.90 -19.45 -3.96
N ALA A 163 -21.86 -18.31 -3.27
CA ALA A 163 -22.97 -17.67 -2.59
C ALA A 163 -22.90 -16.15 -2.77
N THR A 164 -24.03 -15.47 -2.62
CA THR A 164 -24.16 -14.02 -2.58
C THR A 164 -24.04 -13.52 -1.12
N GLY A 165 -23.94 -12.18 -0.93
CA GLY A 165 -23.93 -11.59 0.41
C GLY A 165 -22.55 -11.26 0.96
N ILE A 166 -21.47 -11.60 0.23
CA ILE A 166 -20.11 -11.19 0.60
C ILE A 166 -19.98 -9.66 0.51
N THR A 167 -19.53 -9.03 1.59
CA THR A 167 -19.38 -7.57 1.66
C THR A 167 -18.04 -7.09 2.21
N GLY A 168 -17.19 -8.00 2.71
CA GLY A 168 -15.83 -7.72 3.14
C GLY A 168 -14.91 -8.84 2.69
N VAL A 169 -13.76 -8.50 2.11
CA VAL A 169 -12.73 -9.46 1.68
C VAL A 169 -11.36 -9.00 2.15
N ALA A 170 -10.48 -9.96 2.48
CA ALA A 170 -9.11 -9.66 2.86
C ALA A 170 -8.15 -10.82 2.57
N TYR A 171 -6.96 -10.50 2.07
CA TYR A 171 -5.87 -11.45 1.86
C TYR A 171 -4.91 -11.49 3.06
N THR A 172 -4.42 -12.67 3.35
CA THR A 172 -3.30 -12.84 4.30
C THR A 172 -1.96 -12.49 3.66
N ASN A 173 -0.92 -12.32 4.51
CA ASN A 173 0.45 -12.01 4.06
C ASN A 173 0.53 -10.75 3.18
N SER A 174 -0.26 -9.72 3.49
CA SER A 174 -0.42 -8.50 2.69
C SER A 174 0.85 -7.64 2.71
N LYS A 175 1.97 -8.20 2.20
CA LYS A 175 3.28 -7.55 2.04
C LYS A 175 3.90 -7.87 0.69
N ALA A 176 4.73 -6.95 0.20
CA ALA A 176 5.45 -7.15 -1.06
C ALA A 176 6.37 -8.37 -0.99
N GLY A 177 6.44 -9.13 -2.09
CA GLY A 177 7.26 -10.34 -2.17
C GLY A 177 6.67 -11.58 -1.47
N ALA A 178 5.43 -11.52 -0.99
CA ALA A 178 4.77 -12.69 -0.42
C ALA A 178 4.71 -13.84 -1.44
N SER A 179 5.02 -15.07 -0.99
CA SER A 179 5.02 -16.28 -1.81
C SER A 179 3.70 -17.04 -1.77
N SER A 180 2.86 -16.74 -0.78
CA SER A 180 1.54 -17.37 -0.60
C SER A 180 0.57 -16.41 0.07
N THR A 181 -0.72 -16.63 -0.15
CA THR A 181 -1.79 -15.89 0.51
C THR A 181 -3.07 -16.72 0.52
N VAL A 182 -3.98 -16.37 1.42
CA VAL A 182 -5.33 -16.93 1.52
C VAL A 182 -6.32 -15.78 1.48
N LEU A 183 -7.38 -15.90 0.68
CA LEU A 183 -8.48 -14.94 0.65
C LEU A 183 -9.56 -15.36 1.64
N TYR A 184 -9.96 -14.43 2.50
CA TYR A 184 -11.08 -14.57 3.40
C TYR A 184 -12.21 -13.62 3.02
N ASP A 185 -13.44 -14.11 3.15
CA ASP A 185 -14.67 -13.42 2.76
C ASP A 185 -15.65 -13.41 3.92
N ILE A 186 -16.32 -12.28 4.14
CA ILE A 186 -17.34 -12.14 5.20
C ILE A 186 -18.71 -11.93 4.58
N ASP A 187 -19.66 -12.78 4.99
CA ASP A 187 -21.10 -12.53 4.85
C ASP A 187 -21.65 -12.11 6.22
N PRO A 188 -21.87 -10.81 6.45
CA PRO A 188 -22.32 -10.33 7.76
C PRO A 188 -23.77 -10.67 8.04
N VAL A 189 -24.61 -10.87 7.02
CA VAL A 189 -26.05 -11.24 7.17
C VAL A 189 -26.16 -12.70 7.60
N ALA A 190 -25.40 -13.58 6.97
CA ALA A 190 -25.29 -14.98 7.41
C ALA A 190 -24.48 -15.13 8.70
N GLY A 191 -23.73 -14.10 9.12
CA GLY A 191 -22.84 -14.12 10.27
C GLY A 191 -21.69 -15.11 10.11
N LYS A 192 -21.11 -15.19 8.90
CA LYS A 192 -20.12 -16.22 8.56
C LYS A 192 -18.84 -15.66 7.97
N LEU A 193 -17.74 -16.35 8.30
CA LEU A 193 -16.44 -16.23 7.64
C LEU A 193 -16.23 -17.42 6.69
N PHE A 194 -15.74 -17.11 5.51
CA PHE A 194 -15.34 -18.10 4.51
C PHE A 194 -13.89 -17.92 4.09
N LYS A 195 -13.29 -18.98 3.54
CA LYS A 195 -12.14 -18.90 2.63
C LYS A 195 -12.66 -19.00 1.21
N GLN A 196 -12.19 -18.14 0.31
CA GLN A 196 -12.43 -18.29 -1.11
C GLN A 196 -11.30 -19.14 -1.71
N ASP A 197 -11.55 -20.44 -1.88
CA ASP A 197 -10.52 -21.40 -2.30
C ASP A 197 -11.07 -22.45 -3.29
N PRO A 198 -10.58 -22.52 -4.54
CA PRO A 198 -9.65 -21.57 -5.17
C PRO A 198 -10.30 -20.19 -5.43
N PRO A 199 -9.58 -19.06 -5.23
CA PRO A 199 -10.18 -17.71 -5.33
C PRO A 199 -10.77 -17.42 -6.72
N ASN A 200 -10.13 -17.89 -7.79
CA ASN A 200 -10.58 -17.64 -9.16
C ASN A 200 -11.82 -18.48 -9.55
N ASN A 201 -12.12 -19.53 -8.79
CA ASN A 201 -13.32 -20.36 -8.99
C ASN A 201 -14.52 -19.84 -8.17
N GLY A 202 -14.30 -18.83 -7.32
CA GLY A 202 -15.34 -18.27 -6.46
C GLY A 202 -15.88 -19.26 -5.41
N THR A 203 -15.18 -20.37 -5.14
CA THR A 203 -15.62 -21.37 -4.18
C THR A 203 -15.46 -20.85 -2.76
N LEU A 204 -16.57 -20.77 -2.03
CA LEU A 204 -16.58 -20.38 -0.61
C LEU A 204 -16.56 -21.61 0.28
N VAL A 205 -15.54 -21.72 1.12
CA VAL A 205 -15.39 -22.79 2.13
C VAL A 205 -15.61 -22.17 3.50
N GLU A 206 -16.65 -22.59 4.20
CA GLU A 206 -16.99 -22.05 5.53
C GLU A 206 -15.85 -22.30 6.53
N VAL A 207 -15.44 -21.25 7.24
CA VAL A 207 -14.50 -21.31 8.37
C VAL A 207 -15.27 -21.42 9.68
N GLY A 208 -16.28 -20.54 9.87
CA GLY A 208 -17.10 -20.54 11.07
C GLY A 208 -18.01 -19.32 11.20
N ASN A 209 -18.64 -19.22 12.38
CA ASN A 209 -19.59 -18.15 12.67
C ASN A 209 -18.89 -16.96 13.34
N LEU A 210 -19.26 -15.75 12.93
CA LEU A 210 -18.75 -14.49 13.49
C LEU A 210 -19.20 -14.28 14.96
N GLY A 211 -20.26 -14.97 15.39
CA GLY A 211 -20.88 -14.79 16.71
C GLY A 211 -21.88 -13.62 16.76
N ALA A 212 -22.04 -12.89 15.65
CA ALA A 212 -22.99 -11.82 15.48
C ALA A 212 -23.45 -11.77 14.03
N THR A 213 -24.68 -11.28 13.79
CA THR A 213 -25.21 -11.03 12.44
C THR A 213 -25.44 -9.53 12.27
N PHE A 214 -25.30 -9.07 11.03
CA PHE A 214 -25.35 -7.67 10.69
C PHE A 214 -26.10 -7.43 9.40
N SER A 215 -26.84 -6.33 9.33
CA SER A 215 -27.30 -5.77 8.06
C SER A 215 -26.30 -4.70 7.62
N GLY A 216 -25.70 -4.85 6.45
CA GLY A 216 -24.79 -3.86 5.89
C GLY A 216 -23.45 -4.41 5.45
N GLN A 217 -22.48 -3.53 5.24
CA GLN A 217 -21.12 -3.87 4.83
C GLN A 217 -20.28 -4.24 6.05
N ALA A 218 -19.49 -5.30 5.94
CA ALA A 218 -18.42 -5.59 6.88
C ALA A 218 -17.16 -4.90 6.38
N ALA A 219 -16.61 -3.96 7.15
CA ALA A 219 -15.27 -3.42 6.92
C ALA A 219 -14.27 -4.44 7.45
N PHE A 220 -13.38 -4.95 6.59
CA PHE A 220 -12.53 -6.09 6.95
C PHE A 220 -11.14 -5.98 6.34
N ASP A 221 -10.11 -6.12 7.17
CA ASP A 221 -8.73 -6.22 6.70
C ASP A 221 -7.85 -7.04 7.65
N ILE A 222 -6.75 -7.58 7.10
CA ILE A 222 -5.77 -8.44 7.79
C ILE A 222 -4.39 -7.79 7.73
N LYS A 223 -3.79 -7.54 8.91
CA LYS A 223 -2.43 -7.02 9.01
C LYS A 223 -1.43 -7.89 8.24
N TYR A 224 -0.44 -7.26 7.62
CA TYR A 224 0.54 -7.88 6.72
C TYR A 224 1.27 -9.12 7.29
N ASP A 225 1.40 -9.24 8.62
CA ASP A 225 2.02 -10.37 9.32
C ASP A 225 1.01 -11.40 9.86
N ASN A 226 -0.28 -11.22 9.56
CA ASN A 226 -1.42 -12.03 10.01
C ASN A 226 -1.63 -12.03 11.53
N SER A 227 -0.95 -11.19 12.30
CA SER A 227 -1.09 -11.15 13.75
C SER A 227 -2.44 -10.59 14.21
N THR A 228 -3.13 -9.86 13.35
CA THR A 228 -4.41 -9.21 13.65
C THR A 228 -5.27 -9.14 12.40
N ALA A 229 -6.53 -9.53 12.52
CA ALA A 229 -7.58 -9.25 11.55
C ALA A 229 -8.62 -8.35 12.24
N LEU A 230 -8.93 -7.21 11.64
CA LEU A 230 -9.91 -6.25 12.13
C LEU A 230 -11.20 -6.33 11.33
N VAL A 231 -12.34 -6.35 12.03
CA VAL A 231 -13.67 -6.25 11.42
C VAL A 231 -14.43 -5.13 12.10
N ALA A 232 -14.92 -4.17 11.32
CA ALA A 232 -15.90 -3.22 11.81
C ALA A 232 -17.27 -3.56 11.23
N LEU A 233 -18.23 -3.69 12.12
CA LEU A 233 -19.62 -3.97 11.83
C LEU A 233 -20.40 -2.72 12.25
N SER A 234 -20.66 -1.82 11.29
CA SER A 234 -21.11 -0.45 11.56
C SER A 234 -20.06 0.33 12.37
N ASP A 235 -20.35 0.70 13.61
CA ASP A 235 -19.44 1.40 14.53
C ASP A 235 -18.76 0.46 15.56
N LYS A 236 -19.00 -0.85 15.48
CA LYS A 236 -18.43 -1.82 16.41
C LYS A 236 -17.18 -2.45 15.82
N LEU A 237 -16.04 -2.20 16.46
CA LEU A 237 -14.74 -2.77 16.06
C LEU A 237 -14.47 -4.06 16.82
N HIS A 238 -14.03 -5.07 16.06
CA HIS A 238 -13.74 -6.42 16.56
C HIS A 238 -12.39 -6.90 16.03
N ILE A 239 -11.76 -7.81 16.78
CA ILE A 239 -10.74 -8.71 16.26
C ILE A 239 -11.44 -9.98 15.77
N LEU A 240 -11.02 -10.49 14.61
CA LEU A 240 -11.49 -11.72 14.01
C LEU A 240 -10.44 -12.82 14.14
N ASP A 241 -10.84 -13.97 14.69
CA ASP A 241 -10.01 -15.18 14.63
C ASP A 241 -10.21 -15.89 13.28
N LEU A 242 -9.19 -15.86 12.46
CA LEU A 242 -9.19 -16.46 11.12
C LEU A 242 -9.29 -17.98 11.11
N ASN A 243 -9.09 -18.66 12.24
CA ASN A 243 -9.20 -20.12 12.35
C ASN A 243 -10.61 -20.58 12.68
N SER A 244 -11.33 -19.81 13.48
CA SER A 244 -12.67 -20.16 13.99
C SER A 244 -13.80 -19.31 13.43
N GLY A 245 -13.46 -18.16 12.79
CA GLY A 245 -14.44 -17.15 12.36
C GLY A 245 -14.97 -16.27 13.47
N LYS A 246 -14.63 -16.53 14.74
CA LYS A 246 -15.21 -15.84 15.90
C LYS A 246 -14.67 -14.41 16.03
N THR A 247 -15.59 -13.46 16.27
CA THR A 247 -15.22 -12.07 16.55
C THR A 247 -15.13 -11.81 18.06
N THR A 248 -14.24 -10.90 18.45
CA THR A 248 -14.11 -10.37 19.82
C THR A 248 -14.23 -8.85 19.75
N PHE A 249 -15.22 -8.30 20.43
CA PHE A 249 -15.44 -6.84 20.49
C PHE A 249 -14.30 -6.14 21.24
N ILE A 250 -13.76 -5.06 20.64
CA ILE A 250 -12.64 -4.30 21.22
C ILE A 250 -12.99 -2.81 21.43
N GLY A 251 -14.12 -2.34 20.89
CA GLY A 251 -14.59 -0.98 21.16
C GLY A 251 -15.54 -0.44 20.11
N THR A 252 -16.09 0.72 20.41
CA THR A 252 -16.98 1.46 19.51
C THR A 252 -16.18 2.58 18.85
N LEU A 253 -16.23 2.65 17.52
CA LEU A 253 -15.65 3.73 16.72
C LEU A 253 -16.42 5.04 16.97
N GLN A 254 -15.77 6.16 16.80
CA GLN A 254 -16.39 7.49 16.90
C GLN A 254 -17.54 7.66 15.90
N GLN A 255 -17.47 6.99 14.77
CA GLN A 255 -18.48 6.97 13.70
C GLN A 255 -18.40 5.64 12.96
N ALA A 256 -19.53 5.21 12.39
CA ALA A 256 -19.58 4.04 11.53
C ALA A 256 -18.69 4.21 10.28
N ILE A 257 -17.97 3.16 9.94
CA ILE A 257 -17.18 3.05 8.71
C ILE A 257 -17.76 1.94 7.84
N ILE A 258 -17.57 2.06 6.53
CA ILE A 258 -18.00 1.07 5.55
C ILE A 258 -16.87 0.17 5.09
N ASP A 259 -15.61 0.62 5.25
CA ASP A 259 -14.43 -0.22 5.02
C ASP A 259 -13.25 0.20 5.89
N ILE A 260 -12.27 -0.70 6.03
CA ILE A 260 -11.07 -0.52 6.84
C ILE A 260 -9.85 -0.99 6.04
N ALA A 261 -8.73 -0.27 6.18
CA ALA A 261 -7.45 -0.64 5.59
C ALA A 261 -6.32 -0.48 6.62
N ILE A 262 -5.52 -1.50 6.78
CA ILE A 262 -4.35 -1.54 7.67
C ILE A 262 -3.10 -1.27 6.82
N PRO A 263 -2.25 -0.28 7.18
CA PRO A 263 -1.04 -0.01 6.43
C PRO A 263 -0.16 -1.26 6.27
N THR A 264 0.37 -1.44 5.08
CA THR A 264 1.30 -2.55 4.78
C THR A 264 2.68 -2.29 5.38
N GLU A 265 3.55 -3.29 5.31
CA GLU A 265 4.97 -3.13 5.63
C GLU A 265 5.64 -2.18 4.62
N ALA A 266 6.58 -1.33 5.09
CA ALA A 266 7.37 -0.48 4.20
C ALA A 266 8.13 -1.32 3.18
N VAL A 267 8.20 -0.89 1.92
CA VAL A 267 8.84 -1.64 0.85
C VAL A 267 9.82 -0.78 0.05
N ALA A 268 10.93 -1.38 -0.31
CA ALA A 268 11.91 -0.88 -1.26
C ALA A 268 12.35 -1.99 -2.20
N TYR A 269 12.89 -1.57 -3.33
CA TYR A 269 13.31 -2.44 -4.42
C TYR A 269 14.75 -2.13 -4.80
N ALA A 270 15.51 -3.16 -5.13
CA ALA A 270 16.83 -3.01 -5.71
C ALA A 270 17.03 -4.01 -6.85
N ILE A 271 17.97 -3.73 -7.74
CA ILE A 271 18.39 -4.67 -8.78
C ILE A 271 19.78 -5.18 -8.44
N ASP A 272 19.93 -6.48 -8.35
CA ASP A 272 21.25 -7.10 -8.11
C ASP A 272 22.11 -7.21 -9.38
N SER A 273 23.35 -7.69 -9.24
CA SER A 273 24.29 -7.85 -10.35
C SER A 273 23.82 -8.81 -11.45
N SER A 274 22.86 -9.69 -11.15
CA SER A 274 22.25 -10.66 -12.07
C SER A 274 20.91 -10.21 -12.65
N ASN A 275 20.53 -8.94 -12.47
CA ASN A 275 19.24 -8.37 -12.82
C ASN A 275 18.05 -9.02 -12.08
N ASN A 276 18.23 -9.56 -10.88
CA ASN A 276 17.09 -9.93 -10.06
C ASN A 276 16.55 -8.72 -9.30
N LEU A 277 15.24 -8.63 -9.20
CA LEU A 277 14.54 -7.67 -8.37
C LEU A 277 14.59 -8.14 -6.91
N GLN A 278 15.22 -7.37 -6.05
CA GLN A 278 15.30 -7.58 -4.62
C GLN A 278 14.19 -6.77 -3.95
N ILE A 279 13.27 -7.44 -3.24
CA ILE A 279 12.10 -6.83 -2.58
C ILE A 279 12.33 -6.91 -1.08
N PHE A 280 12.30 -5.79 -0.36
CA PHE A 280 12.63 -5.79 1.06
C PHE A 280 12.02 -4.58 1.80
N ASN A 281 11.91 -4.71 3.12
CA ASN A 281 11.61 -3.59 4.00
C ASN A 281 12.87 -2.78 4.29
N PRO A 282 12.94 -1.47 3.96
CA PRO A 282 14.14 -0.66 4.19
C PRO A 282 14.49 -0.47 5.67
N ASN A 283 13.56 -0.73 6.60
CA ASN A 283 13.83 -0.67 8.04
C ASN A 283 14.42 -1.99 8.58
N ASN A 284 14.28 -3.10 7.82
CA ASN A 284 14.82 -4.43 8.15
C ASN A 284 15.12 -5.20 6.85
N PRO A 285 16.22 -4.91 6.15
CA PRO A 285 16.47 -5.41 4.80
C PRO A 285 16.79 -6.91 4.75
N MET A 286 15.74 -7.69 4.60
CA MET A 286 15.81 -9.12 4.31
C MET A 286 15.18 -9.37 2.92
N PRO A 287 15.96 -9.27 1.83
CA PRO A 287 15.41 -9.27 0.49
C PRO A 287 14.85 -10.62 0.06
N VAL A 288 13.69 -10.57 -0.60
CA VAL A 288 13.17 -11.67 -1.41
C VAL A 288 13.54 -11.39 -2.86
N SER A 289 14.16 -12.35 -3.52
CA SER A 289 14.65 -12.20 -4.89
C SER A 289 13.61 -12.70 -5.90
N LYS A 290 13.41 -11.92 -6.96
CA LYS A 290 12.56 -12.28 -8.11
C LYS A 290 13.31 -12.04 -9.41
N THR A 291 13.42 -13.06 -10.26
CA THR A 291 14.13 -12.92 -11.54
C THR A 291 13.38 -11.98 -12.47
N VAL A 292 14.09 -10.99 -13.03
CA VAL A 292 13.55 -10.15 -14.09
C VAL A 292 13.71 -10.88 -15.43
N THR A 293 12.61 -10.98 -16.17
CA THR A 293 12.55 -11.64 -17.49
C THR A 293 12.10 -10.63 -18.55
N GLY A 294 12.25 -10.95 -19.86
CA GLY A 294 11.77 -10.08 -20.94
C GLY A 294 12.71 -8.94 -21.33
N LEU A 295 13.89 -8.86 -20.73
CA LEU A 295 14.95 -7.95 -21.15
C LEU A 295 15.57 -8.40 -22.49
N GLN A 296 16.21 -7.47 -23.22
CA GLN A 296 17.01 -7.83 -24.39
C GLN A 296 18.19 -8.73 -23.98
N THR A 297 18.68 -9.56 -24.92
CA THR A 297 19.86 -10.40 -24.66
C THR A 297 21.07 -9.56 -24.31
N GLY A 298 21.70 -9.86 -23.18
CA GLY A 298 22.86 -9.13 -22.66
C GLY A 298 22.52 -7.77 -22.00
N GLU A 299 21.24 -7.45 -21.84
CA GLU A 299 20.80 -6.23 -21.16
C GLU A 299 21.15 -6.25 -19.67
N ASN A 300 21.63 -5.11 -19.16
CA ASN A 300 21.74 -4.85 -17.74
C ASN A 300 20.79 -3.71 -17.37
N ILE A 301 20.11 -3.84 -16.22
CA ILE A 301 19.36 -2.74 -15.62
C ILE A 301 20.35 -1.80 -14.93
N LEU A 302 20.26 -0.50 -15.20
CA LEU A 302 21.15 0.56 -14.70
C LEU A 302 20.48 1.49 -13.69
N GLY A 303 19.16 1.52 -13.65
CA GLY A 303 18.36 2.37 -12.77
C GLY A 303 16.94 1.85 -12.69
N ILE A 304 16.26 2.07 -11.58
CA ILE A 304 14.82 1.83 -11.42
C ILE A 304 14.20 2.99 -10.65
N ASP A 305 12.93 3.29 -10.95
CA ASP A 305 12.13 4.20 -10.16
C ASP A 305 10.63 3.99 -10.41
N PHE A 306 9.82 4.36 -9.41
CA PHE A 306 8.37 4.34 -9.50
C PHE A 306 7.83 5.61 -10.15
N ARG A 307 6.94 5.44 -11.13
CA ARG A 307 6.20 6.57 -11.69
C ARG A 307 5.13 7.05 -10.71
N PRO A 308 5.19 8.27 -10.17
CA PRO A 308 4.21 8.75 -9.21
C PRO A 308 2.78 8.77 -9.73
N LEU A 309 2.60 8.88 -11.04
CA LEU A 309 1.27 8.96 -11.65
C LEU A 309 0.45 7.68 -11.49
N ASN A 310 1.07 6.51 -11.50
CA ASN A 310 0.32 5.24 -11.52
C ASN A 310 0.98 4.09 -10.72
N GLY A 311 2.07 4.34 -10.00
CA GLY A 311 2.76 3.33 -9.20
C GLY A 311 3.41 2.20 -10.01
N GLN A 312 3.71 2.42 -11.30
CA GLN A 312 4.41 1.47 -12.15
C GLN A 312 5.93 1.60 -11.96
N LEU A 313 6.61 0.47 -11.77
CA LEU A 313 8.09 0.45 -11.72
C LEU A 313 8.66 0.53 -13.14
N TYR A 314 9.54 1.50 -13.36
CA TYR A 314 10.31 1.68 -14.59
C TYR A 314 11.76 1.28 -14.37
N ALA A 315 12.44 0.89 -15.46
CA ALA A 315 13.84 0.52 -15.43
C ALA A 315 14.58 1.09 -16.66
N LEU A 316 15.82 1.54 -16.43
CA LEU A 316 16.77 1.97 -17.45
C LEU A 316 17.64 0.77 -17.85
N GLY A 317 17.67 0.44 -19.14
CA GLY A 317 18.49 -0.63 -19.68
C GLY A 317 19.78 -0.16 -20.32
N SER A 318 20.82 -0.97 -20.25
CA SER A 318 22.17 -0.68 -20.77
C SER A 318 22.22 -0.52 -22.29
N SER A 319 21.25 -1.07 -23.02
CA SER A 319 21.11 -0.88 -24.45
C SER A 319 20.42 0.43 -24.83
N SER A 320 20.37 1.40 -23.93
CA SER A 320 19.68 2.69 -24.10
C SER A 320 18.18 2.50 -24.38
N ARG A 321 17.54 1.65 -23.56
CA ARG A 321 16.11 1.37 -23.59
C ARG A 321 15.49 1.59 -22.21
N MET A 322 14.19 1.72 -22.22
CA MET A 322 13.40 1.79 -21.01
C MET A 322 12.44 0.61 -20.95
N TYR A 323 12.19 0.11 -19.74
CA TYR A 323 11.27 -1.00 -19.46
C TYR A 323 10.31 -0.60 -18.36
N THR A 324 9.16 -1.24 -18.33
CA THR A 324 8.34 -1.36 -17.12
C THR A 324 8.51 -2.76 -16.56
N ILE A 325 8.50 -2.90 -15.22
CA ILE A 325 8.62 -4.20 -14.54
C ILE A 325 7.29 -4.50 -13.82
N ASN A 326 6.75 -5.67 -14.09
CA ASN A 326 5.59 -6.19 -13.35
C ASN A 326 6.05 -6.74 -12.00
N LEU A 327 5.61 -6.14 -10.91
CA LEU A 327 6.05 -6.48 -9.54
C LEU A 327 5.58 -7.87 -9.10
N GLY A 328 4.43 -8.33 -9.61
CA GLY A 328 3.91 -9.68 -9.33
C GLY A 328 4.72 -10.79 -9.98
N THR A 329 5.25 -10.58 -11.20
CA THR A 329 5.90 -11.64 -11.99
C THR A 329 7.39 -11.43 -12.25
N GLY A 330 7.91 -10.22 -12.11
CA GLY A 330 9.27 -9.83 -12.54
C GLY A 330 9.39 -9.65 -14.06
N ALA A 331 8.30 -9.72 -14.83
CA ALA A 331 8.37 -9.55 -16.27
C ALA A 331 8.62 -8.09 -16.64
N ALA A 332 9.67 -7.84 -17.39
CA ALA A 332 9.97 -6.55 -18.00
C ALA A 332 9.32 -6.45 -19.39
N THR A 333 8.76 -5.28 -19.69
CA THR A 333 8.19 -4.94 -20.98
C THR A 333 8.85 -3.67 -21.49
N ALA A 334 9.40 -3.69 -22.69
CA ALA A 334 10.02 -2.52 -23.27
C ALA A 334 9.01 -1.39 -23.49
N VAL A 335 9.40 -0.17 -23.12
CA VAL A 335 8.67 1.07 -23.45
C VAL A 335 9.27 1.65 -24.71
N GLY A 336 8.47 1.71 -25.77
CA GLY A 336 8.96 2.04 -27.11
C GLY A 336 9.57 0.85 -27.85
N SER A 337 9.75 1.01 -29.16
CA SER A 337 10.20 -0.07 -30.05
C SER A 337 11.70 -0.09 -30.32
N SER A 338 12.42 0.99 -30.05
CA SER A 338 13.84 1.19 -30.40
C SER A 338 14.65 1.77 -29.24
N PRO A 339 15.99 1.68 -29.27
CA PRO A 339 16.84 2.41 -28.36
C PRO A 339 16.61 3.93 -28.45
N PHE A 340 17.05 4.66 -27.43
CA PHE A 340 17.02 6.13 -27.44
C PHE A 340 17.76 6.70 -28.66
N ALA A 341 17.27 7.80 -29.19
CA ALA A 341 17.93 8.51 -30.31
C ALA A 341 19.33 9.03 -29.94
N ILE A 342 19.55 9.32 -28.64
CA ILE A 342 20.88 9.64 -28.10
C ILE A 342 21.20 8.50 -27.13
N LEU A 343 22.24 7.74 -27.44
CA LEU A 343 22.64 6.60 -26.64
C LEU A 343 23.19 7.04 -25.26
N LEU A 344 23.02 6.17 -24.27
CA LEU A 344 23.59 6.35 -22.94
C LEU A 344 25.10 6.37 -23.02
N THR A 345 25.72 7.26 -22.25
CA THR A 345 27.16 7.36 -22.07
C THR A 345 27.51 7.36 -20.58
N GLY A 346 28.60 6.70 -20.22
CA GLY A 346 28.98 6.48 -18.83
C GLY A 346 28.73 5.04 -18.37
N THR A 347 29.03 4.76 -17.12
CA THR A 347 28.86 3.45 -16.47
C THR A 347 27.89 3.47 -15.32
N ASP A 348 27.71 4.65 -14.72
CA ASP A 348 26.88 4.85 -13.52
C ASP A 348 25.85 5.93 -13.80
N PHE A 349 24.61 5.70 -13.35
CA PHE A 349 23.46 6.51 -13.73
C PHE A 349 22.57 6.82 -12.53
N GLY A 350 22.08 8.07 -12.46
CA GLY A 350 20.90 8.44 -11.72
C GLY A 350 19.69 8.37 -12.63
N PHE A 351 18.59 7.77 -12.15
CA PHE A 351 17.35 7.55 -12.89
C PHE A 351 16.17 7.79 -11.97
N ASP A 352 15.39 8.84 -12.22
CA ASP A 352 14.32 9.23 -11.29
C ASP A 352 13.22 10.04 -11.97
N PHE A 353 11.97 9.87 -11.51
CA PHE A 353 10.82 10.58 -12.04
C PHE A 353 10.72 12.00 -11.47
N ASN A 354 10.61 12.99 -12.34
CA ASN A 354 10.20 14.33 -11.95
C ASN A 354 8.67 14.36 -11.77
N PRO A 355 8.15 14.46 -10.53
CA PRO A 355 6.72 14.34 -10.26
C PRO A 355 5.88 15.51 -10.77
N MET A 356 6.51 16.68 -11.06
CA MET A 356 5.79 17.85 -11.55
C MET A 356 5.42 17.77 -13.04
N VAL A 357 6.24 17.08 -13.83
CA VAL A 357 6.09 17.08 -15.30
C VAL A 357 5.96 15.68 -15.91
N ASP A 358 5.96 14.65 -15.05
CA ASP A 358 5.85 13.24 -15.44
C ASP A 358 6.87 12.88 -16.54
N LYS A 359 8.13 13.21 -16.29
CA LYS A 359 9.29 12.87 -17.13
C LYS A 359 10.38 12.24 -16.26
N ILE A 360 11.19 11.41 -16.87
CA ILE A 360 12.30 10.76 -16.19
C ILE A 360 13.58 11.54 -16.43
N ARG A 361 14.30 11.85 -15.36
CA ARG A 361 15.67 12.38 -15.42
C ARG A 361 16.65 11.21 -15.50
N VAL A 362 17.57 11.29 -16.45
CA VAL A 362 18.76 10.43 -16.49
C VAL A 362 20.00 11.31 -16.43
N VAL A 363 20.84 11.09 -15.44
CA VAL A 363 22.16 11.72 -15.31
C VAL A 363 23.22 10.64 -15.25
N SER A 364 24.45 10.90 -15.67
CA SER A 364 25.53 9.90 -15.63
C SER A 364 26.86 10.47 -15.17
N ASN A 365 27.77 9.57 -14.82
CA ASN A 365 29.15 9.90 -14.46
C ASN A 365 29.99 10.42 -15.64
N SER A 366 29.46 10.39 -16.86
CA SER A 366 30.07 11.06 -18.04
C SER A 366 29.54 12.48 -18.24
N GLY A 367 28.68 12.98 -17.34
CA GLY A 367 28.06 14.30 -17.43
C GLY A 367 26.80 14.36 -18.29
N GLN A 368 26.30 13.23 -18.81
CA GLN A 368 25.09 13.20 -19.61
C GLN A 368 23.88 13.63 -18.75
N ASN A 369 22.94 14.39 -19.34
CA ASN A 369 21.78 14.94 -18.67
C ASN A 369 20.59 14.86 -19.64
N LEU A 370 19.72 13.87 -19.46
CA LEU A 370 18.60 13.58 -20.36
C LEU A 370 17.26 13.65 -19.65
N ARG A 371 16.22 13.97 -20.42
CA ARG A 371 14.83 13.76 -20.03
C ARG A 371 14.18 12.75 -20.95
N LEU A 372 13.53 11.72 -20.37
CA LEU A 372 12.84 10.66 -21.10
C LEU A 372 11.32 10.79 -20.94
N ASP A 373 10.60 10.34 -21.95
CA ASP A 373 9.14 10.24 -21.94
C ASP A 373 8.71 8.83 -21.50
N PRO A 374 8.00 8.67 -20.38
CA PRO A 374 7.60 7.35 -19.89
C PRO A 374 6.52 6.67 -20.75
N VAL A 375 5.87 7.40 -21.65
CA VAL A 375 4.82 6.83 -22.53
C VAL A 375 5.41 6.31 -23.82
N THR A 376 6.29 7.08 -24.45
CA THR A 376 6.88 6.71 -25.76
C THR A 376 8.20 5.95 -25.65
N GLY A 377 8.86 5.99 -24.47
CA GLY A 377 10.20 5.44 -24.29
C GLY A 377 11.30 6.25 -24.95
N GLY A 378 11.00 7.43 -25.48
CA GLY A 378 11.94 8.27 -26.22
C GLY A 378 12.55 9.38 -25.38
N ILE A 379 13.56 10.07 -25.96
CA ILE A 379 14.15 11.27 -25.36
C ILE A 379 13.23 12.46 -25.61
N THR A 380 12.85 13.15 -24.54
CA THR A 380 12.16 14.45 -24.61
C THR A 380 13.15 15.60 -24.84
N ALA A 381 14.31 15.54 -24.19
CA ALA A 381 15.38 16.53 -24.33
C ALA A 381 16.73 15.96 -23.91
N ALA A 382 17.79 16.42 -24.60
CA ALA A 382 19.15 16.40 -24.08
C ALA A 382 19.43 17.79 -23.48
N ASP A 383 19.56 17.82 -22.17
CA ASP A 383 19.79 19.06 -21.41
C ASP A 383 21.30 19.37 -21.33
N THR A 384 21.64 20.53 -20.75
CA THR A 384 23.05 20.94 -20.62
C THR A 384 23.82 19.93 -19.77
N THR A 385 25.02 19.57 -20.22
CA THR A 385 25.95 18.66 -19.53
C THR A 385 26.17 19.10 -18.07
N ILE A 386 26.29 18.12 -17.20
CA ILE A 386 26.56 18.34 -15.78
C ILE A 386 27.85 19.14 -15.57
N THR A 387 27.80 20.14 -14.72
CA THR A 387 28.95 21.00 -14.36
C THR A 387 29.17 21.04 -12.85
N PRO A 388 30.44 20.91 -12.38
CA PRO A 388 31.67 20.77 -13.17
C PRO A 388 31.78 19.44 -13.92
N VAL A 389 32.48 19.41 -15.04
CA VAL A 389 32.66 18.22 -15.89
C VAL A 389 33.44 17.09 -15.19
N THR A 390 34.05 17.37 -14.04
CA THR A 390 34.73 16.38 -13.19
C THR A 390 33.80 15.67 -12.23
N ALA A 391 32.52 16.04 -12.18
CA ALA A 391 31.54 15.40 -11.31
C ALA A 391 31.21 13.98 -11.83
N MET A 392 31.25 13.02 -10.93
CA MET A 392 30.99 11.59 -11.20
C MET A 392 29.62 11.21 -10.61
N ILE A 393 28.55 11.72 -11.25
CA ILE A 393 27.18 11.49 -10.75
C ILE A 393 26.76 10.05 -11.01
N SER A 394 26.35 9.34 -9.98
CA SER A 394 25.98 7.93 -10.03
C SER A 394 24.58 7.64 -9.48
N ALA A 395 23.91 8.61 -8.83
CA ALA A 395 22.55 8.45 -8.35
C ALA A 395 21.81 9.79 -8.35
N ALA A 396 20.50 9.76 -8.45
CA ALA A 396 19.62 10.94 -8.46
C ALA A 396 18.28 10.62 -7.83
N ALA A 397 17.67 11.61 -7.16
CA ALA A 397 16.32 11.52 -6.63
C ALA A 397 15.62 12.89 -6.62
N TYR A 398 14.35 12.92 -6.98
CA TYR A 398 13.48 14.08 -6.80
C TYR A 398 12.76 14.00 -5.44
N ALA A 399 12.76 15.10 -4.71
CA ALA A 399 11.92 15.26 -3.52
C ALA A 399 10.45 15.49 -3.90
N ASN A 400 9.54 15.34 -2.90
CA ASN A 400 8.10 15.48 -3.10
C ASN A 400 7.57 14.59 -4.23
N ASN A 401 8.00 13.34 -4.25
CA ASN A 401 7.76 12.35 -5.30
C ASN A 401 6.31 11.84 -5.30
N PHE A 402 5.32 12.75 -5.44
CA PHE A 402 3.90 12.42 -5.51
C PHE A 402 3.18 13.25 -6.58
N THR A 403 2.14 12.67 -7.15
CA THR A 403 1.35 13.32 -8.20
C THR A 403 0.65 14.57 -7.67
N GLY A 404 0.73 15.65 -8.46
CA GLY A 404 0.10 16.93 -8.10
C GLY A 404 0.97 17.83 -7.22
N THR A 405 2.21 17.44 -6.93
CA THR A 405 3.16 18.35 -6.29
C THR A 405 3.39 19.59 -7.13
N THR A 406 3.53 20.73 -6.48
CA THR A 406 3.80 22.03 -7.11
C THR A 406 5.27 22.45 -6.99
N ALA A 407 6.08 21.66 -6.26
CA ALA A 407 7.50 21.93 -6.09
C ALA A 407 8.27 20.63 -5.92
N THR A 408 9.45 20.56 -6.49
CA THR A 408 10.40 19.46 -6.30
C THR A 408 11.83 19.96 -6.35
N THR A 409 12.76 19.22 -5.77
CA THR A 409 14.21 19.46 -5.83
C THR A 409 14.87 18.19 -6.31
N LEU A 410 15.74 18.31 -7.32
CA LEU A 410 16.59 17.21 -7.77
C LEU A 410 17.87 17.16 -6.93
N PHE A 411 18.06 16.07 -6.22
CA PHE A 411 19.30 15.74 -5.53
C PHE A 411 20.08 14.72 -6.34
N VAL A 412 21.41 14.88 -6.39
CA VAL A 412 22.32 13.94 -7.07
C VAL A 412 23.53 13.64 -6.18
N ILE A 413 24.09 12.47 -6.34
CA ILE A 413 25.25 12.02 -5.57
C ILE A 413 26.46 11.88 -6.51
N ASP A 414 27.57 12.54 -6.13
CA ASP A 414 28.88 12.37 -6.74
C ASP A 414 29.70 11.43 -5.86
N HIS A 415 29.93 10.21 -6.36
CA HIS A 415 30.65 9.17 -5.61
C HIS A 415 32.17 9.39 -5.57
N ASN A 416 32.71 10.25 -6.43
CA ASN A 416 34.15 10.59 -6.39
C ASN A 416 34.50 11.59 -5.29
N THR A 417 33.54 12.45 -4.93
CA THR A 417 33.72 13.46 -3.87
C THR A 417 33.00 13.08 -2.57
N ASP A 418 32.21 11.99 -2.57
CA ASP A 418 31.37 11.56 -1.45
C ASP A 418 30.41 12.67 -0.96
N LYS A 419 29.77 13.37 -1.92
CA LYS A 419 28.91 14.53 -1.62
C LYS A 419 27.55 14.41 -2.24
N LEU A 420 26.59 15.03 -1.53
CA LEU A 420 25.24 15.33 -2.03
C LEU A 420 25.22 16.72 -2.64
N TYR A 421 24.59 16.85 -3.80
CA TYR A 421 24.38 18.11 -4.51
C TYR A 421 22.90 18.28 -4.84
N GLN A 422 22.46 19.53 -4.98
CA GLN A 422 21.24 19.87 -5.71
C GLN A 422 21.62 20.21 -7.16
N GLN A 423 20.98 19.59 -8.13
CA GLN A 423 21.07 19.97 -9.52
C GLN A 423 20.04 21.07 -9.80
N THR A 424 20.48 22.32 -9.83
CA THR A 424 19.56 23.48 -9.90
C THR A 424 20.12 24.64 -10.75
N PRO A 425 19.40 25.09 -11.82
CA PRO A 425 18.22 24.42 -12.40
C PRO A 425 18.60 23.06 -13.01
N PRO A 426 17.72 22.03 -12.90
CA PRO A 426 18.05 20.69 -13.38
C PRO A 426 18.45 20.60 -14.84
N ASN A 427 17.81 21.40 -15.71
CA ASN A 427 18.08 21.41 -17.16
C ASN A 427 19.40 22.10 -17.53
N ASN A 428 19.97 22.91 -16.63
CA ASN A 428 21.26 23.56 -16.86
C ASN A 428 22.46 22.70 -16.42
N GLY A 429 22.21 21.57 -15.75
CA GLY A 429 23.26 20.68 -15.28
C GLY A 429 24.13 21.25 -14.17
N THR A 430 23.75 22.38 -13.55
CA THR A 430 24.53 23.07 -12.53
C THR A 430 24.36 22.37 -11.19
N LEU A 431 25.45 22.06 -10.52
CA LEU A 431 25.48 21.45 -9.18
C LEU A 431 25.75 22.50 -8.11
N VAL A 432 24.92 22.49 -7.07
CA VAL A 432 25.12 23.26 -5.84
C VAL A 432 25.31 22.26 -4.70
N GLU A 433 26.48 22.35 -4.05
CA GLU A 433 26.82 21.43 -2.96
C GLU A 433 25.84 21.56 -1.79
N THR A 434 25.29 20.43 -1.34
CA THR A 434 24.49 20.35 -0.10
C THR A 434 25.39 20.00 1.08
N GLY A 435 26.31 19.02 0.91
CA GLY A 435 27.28 18.65 1.94
C GLY A 435 27.86 17.26 1.73
N SER A 436 28.80 16.91 2.61
CA SER A 436 29.46 15.60 2.60
C SER A 436 28.54 14.52 3.17
N LEU A 437 28.55 13.35 2.53
CA LEU A 437 27.85 12.16 3.03
C LEU A 437 28.54 11.56 4.29
N GLY A 438 29.82 11.88 4.52
CA GLY A 438 30.57 11.37 5.67
C GLY A 438 30.91 9.88 5.56
N ILE A 439 30.81 9.31 4.38
CA ILE A 439 31.19 7.92 4.06
C ILE A 439 32.18 7.94 2.89
N ASN A 440 33.04 6.92 2.79
CA ASN A 440 33.96 6.74 1.66
C ASN A 440 33.40 5.61 0.79
N MET A 441 32.66 5.95 -0.26
CA MET A 441 32.03 4.98 -1.14
C MET A 441 32.84 4.78 -2.44
N THR A 442 32.76 3.60 -3.00
CA THR A 442 33.29 3.30 -4.32
C THR A 442 32.24 3.50 -5.42
N ASN A 443 30.96 3.44 -5.07
CA ASN A 443 29.82 3.76 -5.95
C ASN A 443 28.55 4.06 -5.13
N ALA A 444 27.72 4.98 -5.64
CA ALA A 444 26.33 5.12 -5.23
C ALA A 444 25.47 4.26 -6.18
N ASN A 445 24.93 3.18 -5.64
CA ASN A 445 24.22 2.15 -6.40
C ASN A 445 22.73 2.47 -6.60
N GLY A 446 22.25 3.57 -6.03
CA GLY A 446 20.88 4.07 -6.14
C GLY A 446 20.53 4.98 -4.98
N PHE A 447 19.74 6.00 -5.27
CA PHE A 447 19.30 7.01 -4.31
C PHE A 447 17.84 7.33 -4.62
N ASP A 448 16.99 7.32 -3.59
CA ASP A 448 15.58 7.63 -3.76
C ASP A 448 14.98 8.26 -2.49
N ILE A 449 13.90 9.02 -2.64
CA ILE A 449 13.23 9.77 -1.59
C ILE A 449 11.78 9.33 -1.48
N GLY A 450 11.41 8.73 -0.33
CA GLY A 450 10.05 8.27 -0.07
C GLY A 450 9.03 9.40 -0.19
N SER A 451 7.95 9.13 -0.91
CA SER A 451 6.93 10.12 -1.24
C SER A 451 6.18 10.64 0.00
N ALA A 452 5.73 9.74 0.87
CA ALA A 452 4.99 10.11 2.08
C ALA A 452 5.90 10.58 3.22
N SER A 453 7.03 9.89 3.43
CA SER A 453 7.95 10.17 4.55
C SER A 453 8.93 11.29 4.28
N GLN A 454 9.18 11.64 3.01
CA GLN A 454 10.28 12.50 2.56
C GLN A 454 11.67 12.03 3.04
N LYS A 455 11.77 10.76 3.41
CA LYS A 455 13.01 10.13 3.89
C LYS A 455 13.83 9.70 2.70
N ALA A 456 15.06 10.20 2.62
CA ALA A 456 15.98 9.85 1.56
C ALA A 456 16.81 8.63 1.95
N TYR A 457 16.93 7.69 1.01
CA TYR A 457 17.68 6.44 1.15
C TYR A 457 18.75 6.33 0.07
N LEU A 458 19.91 5.83 0.46
CA LEU A 458 21.06 5.59 -0.42
C LEU A 458 21.51 4.14 -0.28
N MET A 459 21.59 3.43 -1.39
CA MET A 459 22.34 2.19 -1.50
C MET A 459 23.74 2.52 -2.01
N ALA A 460 24.79 2.19 -1.24
CA ALA A 460 26.16 2.49 -1.61
C ALA A 460 27.08 1.29 -1.40
N THR A 461 28.11 1.18 -2.24
CA THR A 461 29.21 0.26 -2.03
C THR A 461 30.32 0.96 -1.25
N VAL A 462 30.66 0.42 -0.08
CA VAL A 462 31.74 0.90 0.79
C VAL A 462 32.75 -0.26 0.94
N GLY A 463 33.94 -0.06 0.41
CA GLY A 463 34.89 -1.16 0.24
C GLY A 463 34.35 -2.23 -0.71
N THR A 464 34.02 -3.41 -0.19
CA THR A 464 33.46 -4.54 -0.96
C THR A 464 32.01 -4.83 -0.58
N SER A 465 31.42 -4.07 0.36
CA SER A 465 30.08 -4.34 0.91
C SER A 465 29.08 -3.33 0.42
N THR A 466 27.90 -3.79 0.08
CA THR A 466 26.74 -2.93 -0.17
C THR A 466 26.06 -2.60 1.16
N LYS A 467 25.71 -1.34 1.35
CA LYS A 467 25.06 -0.84 2.57
C LYS A 467 23.90 0.08 2.23
N LEU A 468 22.87 0.05 3.09
CA LEU A 468 21.74 0.98 3.06
C LEU A 468 21.98 2.09 4.07
N TYR A 469 21.78 3.32 3.63
CA TYR A 469 21.86 4.53 4.44
C TYR A 469 20.57 5.33 4.35
N THR A 470 20.30 6.15 5.36
CA THR A 470 19.46 7.32 5.22
C THR A 470 20.32 8.55 5.00
N VAL A 471 19.83 9.52 4.23
CA VAL A 471 20.56 10.76 3.91
C VAL A 471 19.76 11.97 4.38
N ASN A 472 20.40 12.86 5.10
CA ASN A 472 19.82 14.15 5.44
C ASN A 472 19.96 15.11 4.24
N THR A 473 18.86 15.41 3.56
CA THR A 473 18.86 16.24 2.35
C THR A 473 19.19 17.72 2.60
N THR A 474 19.27 18.15 3.86
CA THR A 474 19.68 19.53 4.23
C THR A 474 21.18 19.64 4.49
N SER A 475 21.81 18.61 5.09
CA SER A 475 23.24 18.64 5.46
C SER A 475 24.11 17.74 4.58
N GLY A 476 23.52 16.85 3.80
CA GLY A 476 24.21 15.80 3.05
C GLY A 476 24.55 14.56 3.87
N ALA A 477 24.54 14.62 5.20
CA ALA A 477 25.05 13.54 6.05
C ALA A 477 24.30 12.21 5.87
N ALA A 478 25.02 11.12 5.66
CA ALA A 478 24.48 9.76 5.59
C ALA A 478 24.59 9.06 6.96
N THR A 479 23.55 8.30 7.30
CA THR A 479 23.50 7.48 8.52
C THR A 479 23.24 6.03 8.10
N ALA A 480 24.11 5.10 8.52
CA ALA A 480 23.96 3.71 8.19
C ALA A 480 22.70 3.11 8.80
N VAL A 481 21.93 2.39 7.98
CA VAL A 481 20.78 1.59 8.41
C VAL A 481 21.22 0.14 8.62
N SER A 482 21.84 -0.47 7.60
CA SER A 482 22.28 -1.87 7.65
C SER A 482 23.26 -2.21 6.53
N ASP A 483 23.95 -3.33 6.69
CA ASP A 483 24.54 -4.04 5.56
C ASP A 483 23.43 -4.62 4.67
N PHE A 484 23.72 -4.75 3.37
CA PHE A 484 22.81 -5.39 2.41
C PHE A 484 23.47 -6.66 1.85
N PRO A 485 22.76 -7.80 1.80
CA PRO A 485 23.41 -9.09 1.51
C PRO A 485 23.91 -9.24 0.07
N ASN A 486 23.37 -8.46 -0.87
CA ASN A 486 23.67 -8.57 -2.29
C ASN A 486 24.32 -7.28 -2.81
N ALA A 487 25.21 -7.41 -3.81
CA ALA A 487 25.63 -6.27 -4.61
C ALA A 487 24.46 -5.81 -5.49
N VAL A 488 24.17 -4.51 -5.48
CA VAL A 488 23.06 -3.92 -6.25
C VAL A 488 23.55 -2.82 -7.17
N LYS A 489 22.75 -2.48 -8.19
CA LYS A 489 23.04 -1.48 -9.22
C LYS A 489 22.01 -0.37 -9.28
N ALA A 490 20.79 -0.60 -8.75
CA ALA A 490 19.67 0.32 -8.80
C ALA A 490 18.79 0.14 -7.57
N PHE A 491 18.05 1.19 -7.19
CA PHE A 491 17.24 1.21 -5.98
C PHE A 491 16.06 2.17 -6.14
N ALA A 492 14.91 1.80 -5.58
CA ALA A 492 13.71 2.63 -5.49
C ALA A 492 12.90 2.30 -4.23
N VAL A 493 12.21 3.28 -3.68
CA VAL A 493 11.31 3.16 -2.51
C VAL A 493 9.85 3.17 -2.97
N GLY A 494 8.99 2.38 -2.33
CA GLY A 494 7.55 2.42 -2.60
C GLY A 494 6.94 3.79 -2.32
N LEU A 495 6.03 4.23 -3.18
CA LEU A 495 5.46 5.59 -3.16
C LEU A 495 4.64 5.93 -1.90
N GLY A 496 4.12 4.93 -1.16
CA GLY A 496 3.35 5.13 0.06
C GLY A 496 4.19 5.34 1.33
N PHE A 497 5.51 5.36 1.20
CA PHE A 497 6.44 5.42 2.34
C PHE A 497 7.34 6.64 2.37
#